data_9e4bcfc81b09c072a4fe39522fe99a97
#
_entry.id   9e4bcfc81b09c072a4fe39522fe99a97
#
_cell.length_a   1.000
_cell.length_b   1.000
_cell.length_c   1.000
_cell.angle_alpha   90.00
_cell.angle_beta   90.00
_cell.angle_gamma   90.00
#
_symmetry.space_group_name_H-M   'P 1'
#
loop_
_entity.id
_entity.type
_entity.pdbx_description
1 polymer ?
#
loop_
_entity_poly.entity_id
_entity_poly.type
_entity_poly.pdbx_seq_one_letter_code
_entity_poly.pdbx_strand_id
1 'polypeptide(L)'
;SRLQKLLNCPAKQIVFTPTATIALNIIIQGLLQGERKTVYITPFEHNAVTRTLHHFELLGKVAVLQLNVDGHLRYDIDEIRQQFSKNKPDVLIMSHASNVFGLVAPVEELSVLAKQQGATVVIDMAQTAGLIPCNTGLETIDFAVFAGHKTLYGPTGISGFAMKPTANLH
;
A
#
# COMPACT_ATOMS: atom_id res chain seq x y z
N SER A 1 9.54 -19.40 0.20
CA SER A 1 10.34 -19.04 1.41
C SER A 1 9.46 -19.02 2.67
N ARG A 2 10.09 -18.99 3.86
CA ARG A 2 9.36 -18.87 5.14
C ARG A 2 8.59 -17.55 5.22
N LEU A 3 9.18 -16.47 4.71
CA LEU A 3 8.56 -15.15 4.69
C LEU A 3 7.32 -15.10 3.80
N GLN A 4 7.34 -15.77 2.63
CA GLN A 4 6.16 -15.89 1.77
C GLN A 4 5.01 -16.62 2.47
N LYS A 5 5.30 -17.65 3.27
CA LYS A 5 4.29 -18.34 4.08
C LYS A 5 3.73 -17.43 5.17
N LEU A 6 4.60 -16.71 5.88
CA LEU A 6 4.22 -15.78 6.95
C LEU A 6 3.33 -14.63 6.44
N LEU A 7 3.65 -14.10 5.26
CA LEU A 7 2.88 -13.05 4.61
C LEU A 7 1.69 -13.58 3.79
N ASN A 8 1.47 -14.91 3.77
CA ASN A 8 0.43 -15.55 2.97
C ASN A 8 0.47 -15.15 1.48
N CYS A 9 1.68 -15.15 0.88
CA CYS A 9 1.88 -14.75 -0.52
C CYS A 9 2.84 -15.70 -1.28
N PRO A 10 2.51 -17.00 -1.41
CA PRO A 10 3.43 -18.01 -1.93
C PRO A 10 3.90 -17.75 -3.37
N ALA A 11 3.07 -17.09 -4.18
CA ALA A 11 3.35 -16.79 -5.59
C ALA A 11 4.10 -15.45 -5.80
N LYS A 12 4.21 -14.60 -4.77
CA LYS A 12 4.87 -13.30 -4.90
C LYS A 12 6.38 -13.40 -4.70
N GLN A 13 7.11 -12.53 -5.38
CA GLN A 13 8.55 -12.36 -5.16
C GLN A 13 8.79 -11.50 -3.92
N ILE A 14 9.86 -11.80 -3.17
CA ILE A 14 10.29 -10.99 -2.04
C ILE A 14 11.52 -10.19 -2.45
N VAL A 15 11.43 -8.87 -2.28
CA VAL A 15 12.53 -7.93 -2.48
C VAL A 15 12.92 -7.38 -1.12
N PHE A 16 14.18 -7.53 -0.73
CA PHE A 16 14.70 -7.01 0.54
C PHE A 16 15.21 -5.58 0.39
N THR A 17 14.94 -4.77 1.39
CA THR A 17 15.43 -3.39 1.52
C THR A 17 15.89 -3.13 2.95
N PRO A 18 16.75 -2.13 3.20
CA PRO A 18 17.18 -1.79 4.56
C PRO A 18 16.03 -1.36 5.47
N THR A 19 15.04 -0.65 4.92
CA THR A 19 13.88 -0.15 5.69
C THR A 19 12.60 -0.20 4.85
N ALA A 20 11.43 -0.22 5.53
CA ALA A 20 10.13 -0.11 4.88
C ALA A 20 9.97 1.25 4.15
N THR A 21 10.59 2.32 4.66
CA THR A 21 10.61 3.63 3.99
C THR A 21 11.30 3.56 2.62
N ILE A 22 12.43 2.86 2.52
CA ILE A 22 13.12 2.65 1.24
C ILE A 22 12.26 1.79 0.32
N ALA A 23 11.62 0.73 0.84
CA ALA A 23 10.70 -0.10 0.07
C ALA A 23 9.56 0.73 -0.54
N LEU A 24 8.87 1.55 0.28
CA LEU A 24 7.80 2.44 -0.17
C LEU A 24 8.29 3.45 -1.22
N ASN A 25 9.47 4.05 -1.01
CA ASN A 25 10.04 5.00 -1.97
C ASN A 25 10.35 4.34 -3.32
N ILE A 26 10.93 3.15 -3.33
CA ILE A 26 11.19 2.40 -4.56
C ILE A 26 9.89 2.13 -5.30
N ILE A 27 8.85 1.65 -4.61
CA ILE A 27 7.56 1.35 -5.21
C ILE A 27 6.91 2.62 -5.75
N ILE A 28 6.80 3.67 -4.94
CA ILE A 28 6.13 4.92 -5.33
C ILE A 28 6.85 5.57 -6.51
N GLN A 29 8.18 5.70 -6.44
CA GLN A 29 8.96 6.28 -7.53
C GLN A 29 8.85 5.47 -8.81
N GLY A 30 8.89 4.13 -8.73
CA GLY A 30 8.74 3.26 -9.89
C GLY A 30 7.35 3.34 -10.52
N LEU A 31 6.29 3.46 -9.70
CA LEU A 31 4.92 3.57 -10.19
C LEU A 31 4.58 4.94 -10.79
N LEU A 32 5.26 6.00 -10.36
CA LEU A 32 4.95 7.39 -10.76
C LEU A 32 5.81 7.90 -11.92
N GLN A 33 6.50 7.02 -12.63
CA GLN A 33 7.17 7.37 -13.87
C GLN A 33 6.16 7.59 -15.01
N GLY A 34 6.52 8.48 -15.96
CA GLY A 34 5.71 8.72 -17.17
C GLY A 34 4.55 9.70 -16.96
N GLU A 35 3.35 9.31 -17.35
CA GLU A 35 2.16 10.16 -17.34
C GLU A 35 1.69 10.47 -15.92
N ARG A 36 0.96 11.60 -15.79
CA ARG A 36 0.32 12.00 -14.52
C ARG A 36 -0.69 10.95 -14.06
N LYS A 37 -0.62 10.60 -12.77
CA LYS A 37 -1.48 9.58 -12.15
C LYS A 37 -2.36 10.13 -11.04
N THR A 38 -3.51 9.49 -10.85
CA THR A 38 -4.38 9.69 -9.70
C THR A 38 -4.03 8.62 -8.64
N VAL A 39 -3.55 9.08 -7.49
CA VAL A 39 -3.15 8.23 -6.37
C VAL A 39 -4.12 8.42 -5.22
N TYR A 40 -4.79 7.36 -4.80
CA TYR A 40 -5.57 7.36 -3.57
C TYR A 40 -4.74 6.84 -2.41
N ILE A 41 -4.91 7.47 -1.25
CA ILE A 41 -4.29 7.06 0.02
C ILE A 41 -5.35 7.01 1.12
N THR A 42 -5.06 6.27 2.19
CA THR A 42 -5.87 6.39 3.41
C THR A 42 -5.51 7.71 4.13
N PRO A 43 -6.42 8.27 4.96
CA PRO A 43 -6.10 9.46 5.75
C PRO A 43 -5.04 9.21 6.84
N PHE A 44 -4.60 7.96 7.03
CA PHE A 44 -3.75 7.53 8.14
C PHE A 44 -2.37 7.03 7.68
N GLU A 45 -1.91 7.48 6.51
CA GLU A 45 -0.64 7.04 5.93
C GLU A 45 0.58 7.52 6.71
N HIS A 46 1.63 6.71 6.68
CA HIS A 46 2.92 7.07 7.24
C HIS A 46 3.60 8.18 6.40
N ASN A 47 4.41 9.01 7.05
CA ASN A 47 5.17 10.09 6.42
C ASN A 47 6.01 9.64 5.20
N ALA A 48 6.48 8.41 5.18
CA ALA A 48 7.21 7.85 4.04
C ALA A 48 6.37 7.85 2.75
N VAL A 49 5.05 7.69 2.87
CA VAL A 49 4.11 7.77 1.74
C VAL A 49 3.78 9.23 1.42
N THR A 50 3.29 9.97 2.40
CA THR A 50 2.77 11.33 2.18
C THR A 50 3.82 12.31 1.70
N ARG A 51 5.05 12.27 2.25
CA ARG A 51 6.15 13.15 1.82
C ARG A 51 6.61 12.83 0.39
N THR A 52 6.70 11.55 0.05
CA THR A 52 7.10 11.13 -1.29
C THR A 52 6.04 11.56 -2.31
N LEU A 53 4.76 11.33 -2.03
CA LEU A 53 3.67 11.77 -2.91
C LEU A 53 3.61 13.28 -3.05
N HIS A 54 3.80 14.03 -1.96
CA HIS A 54 3.83 15.50 -2.00
C HIS A 54 4.94 16.03 -2.93
N HIS A 55 6.11 15.40 -2.92
CA HIS A 55 7.17 15.76 -3.87
C HIS A 55 6.70 15.59 -5.33
N PHE A 56 6.09 14.46 -5.67
CA PHE A 56 5.56 14.23 -7.02
C PHE A 56 4.38 15.13 -7.37
N GLU A 57 3.58 15.52 -6.38
CA GLU A 57 2.48 16.48 -6.57
C GLU A 57 3.00 17.87 -6.93
N LEU A 58 4.06 18.36 -6.26
CA LEU A 58 4.74 19.61 -6.61
C LEU A 58 5.33 19.59 -8.02
N LEU A 59 5.74 18.41 -8.51
CA LEU A 59 6.22 18.23 -9.88
C LEU A 59 5.07 18.08 -10.91
N GLY A 60 3.80 18.14 -10.48
CA GLY A 60 2.63 17.95 -11.34
C GLY A 60 2.45 16.52 -11.86
N LYS A 61 3.16 15.55 -11.28
CA LYS A 61 3.15 14.14 -11.73
C LYS A 61 2.00 13.33 -11.15
N VAL A 62 1.40 13.77 -10.05
CA VAL A 62 0.28 13.07 -9.41
C VAL A 62 -0.81 14.05 -8.98
N ALA A 63 -2.03 13.52 -8.87
CA ALA A 63 -3.10 14.06 -8.06
C ALA A 63 -3.31 13.12 -6.89
N VAL A 64 -3.14 13.59 -5.65
CA VAL A 64 -3.32 12.79 -4.44
C VAL A 64 -4.71 13.03 -3.88
N LEU A 65 -5.47 11.95 -3.70
CA LEU A 65 -6.81 11.96 -3.12
C LEU A 65 -6.84 11.05 -1.88
N GLN A 66 -7.60 11.44 -0.88
CA GLN A 66 -7.81 10.60 0.30
C GLN A 66 -9.10 9.80 0.18
N LEU A 67 -9.07 8.55 0.64
CA LEU A 67 -10.29 7.76 0.81
C LEU A 67 -11.17 8.41 1.90
N ASN A 68 -12.47 8.47 1.67
CA ASN A 68 -13.42 8.95 2.65
C ASN A 68 -13.53 7.96 3.82
N VAL A 69 -13.63 8.52 5.01
CA VAL A 69 -13.99 7.82 6.24
C VAL A 69 -15.10 8.59 6.94
N ASP A 70 -15.94 7.89 7.68
CA ASP A 70 -17.01 8.53 8.47
C ASP A 70 -16.48 9.26 9.73
N GLY A 71 -17.35 9.90 10.48
CA GLY A 71 -16.99 10.56 11.72
C GLY A 71 -16.45 9.65 12.82
N HIS A 72 -16.55 8.35 12.65
CA HIS A 72 -15.95 7.28 13.50
C HIS A 72 -14.72 6.64 12.88
N LEU A 73 -14.15 7.26 11.84
CA LEU A 73 -12.96 6.83 11.12
C LEU A 73 -13.11 5.44 10.44
N ARG A 74 -14.34 5.07 10.07
CA ARG A 74 -14.63 3.82 9.36
C ARG A 74 -14.73 4.06 7.86
N TYR A 75 -14.27 3.10 7.07
CA TYR A 75 -14.37 3.13 5.62
C TYR A 75 -15.79 2.73 5.17
N ASP A 76 -16.44 3.60 4.41
CA ASP A 76 -17.70 3.30 3.73
C ASP A 76 -17.38 2.84 2.30
N ILE A 77 -17.61 1.56 2.04
CA ILE A 77 -17.27 0.93 0.75
C ILE A 77 -18.08 1.52 -0.40
N ASP A 78 -19.34 1.87 -0.18
CA ASP A 78 -20.19 2.46 -1.23
C ASP A 78 -19.79 3.91 -1.55
N GLU A 79 -19.43 4.69 -0.54
CA GLU A 79 -18.85 6.02 -0.75
C GLU A 79 -17.52 5.94 -1.53
N ILE A 80 -16.64 5.02 -1.15
CA ILE A 80 -15.35 4.83 -1.83
C ILE A 80 -15.57 4.40 -3.28
N ARG A 81 -16.54 3.52 -3.54
CA ARG A 81 -16.92 3.15 -4.91
C ARG A 81 -17.38 4.36 -5.72
N GLN A 82 -18.14 5.27 -5.12
CA GLN A 82 -18.54 6.52 -5.77
C GLN A 82 -17.34 7.45 -5.99
N GLN A 83 -16.39 7.55 -5.04
CA GLN A 83 -15.16 8.30 -5.24
C GLN A 83 -14.39 7.78 -6.46
N PHE A 84 -14.20 6.46 -6.57
CA PHE A 84 -13.49 5.84 -7.70
C PHE A 84 -14.23 6.00 -9.04
N SER A 85 -15.56 6.08 -9.01
CA SER A 85 -16.34 6.35 -10.23
C SER A 85 -16.20 7.79 -10.72
N LYS A 86 -16.01 8.75 -9.81
CA LYS A 86 -15.80 10.17 -10.14
C LYS A 86 -14.36 10.46 -10.56
N ASN A 87 -13.40 9.89 -9.84
CA ASN A 87 -11.98 10.04 -10.12
C ASN A 87 -11.34 8.66 -10.06
N LYS A 88 -11.15 8.07 -11.23
CA LYS A 88 -10.60 6.73 -11.37
C LYS A 88 -9.20 6.65 -10.74
N PRO A 89 -8.93 5.70 -9.84
CA PRO A 89 -7.59 5.48 -9.30
C PRO A 89 -6.67 4.83 -10.33
N ASP A 90 -5.43 5.32 -10.43
CA ASP A 90 -4.33 4.61 -11.09
C ASP A 90 -3.54 3.81 -10.07
N VAL A 91 -3.42 4.33 -8.85
CA VAL A 91 -2.72 3.69 -7.73
C VAL A 91 -3.53 3.88 -6.45
N LEU A 92 -3.63 2.83 -5.64
CA LEU A 92 -4.13 2.87 -4.28
C LEU A 92 -3.03 2.45 -3.31
N ILE A 93 -2.67 3.30 -2.36
CA ILE A 93 -1.69 3.02 -1.30
C ILE A 93 -2.41 3.05 0.03
N MET A 94 -2.28 1.99 0.82
CA MET A 94 -2.99 1.84 2.09
C MET A 94 -2.06 1.34 3.18
N SER A 95 -2.05 2.00 4.32
CA SER A 95 -1.56 1.40 5.56
C SER A 95 -2.58 0.37 6.08
N HIS A 96 -2.14 -0.88 6.28
CA HIS A 96 -3.01 -1.93 6.84
C HIS A 96 -3.46 -1.59 8.26
N ALA A 97 -2.59 -0.98 9.07
CA ALA A 97 -2.99 -0.36 10.32
C ALA A 97 -2.25 0.95 10.56
N SER A 98 -2.98 1.93 11.10
CA SER A 98 -2.41 3.20 11.49
C SER A 98 -1.48 3.03 12.70
N ASN A 99 -0.27 3.57 12.62
CA ASN A 99 0.67 3.59 13.73
C ASN A 99 0.30 4.61 14.82
N VAL A 100 -0.65 5.49 14.55
CA VAL A 100 -1.12 6.53 15.49
C VAL A 100 -2.42 6.12 16.17
N PHE A 101 -3.40 5.66 15.39
CA PHE A 101 -4.75 5.37 15.89
C PHE A 101 -5.00 3.87 16.14
N GLY A 102 -4.13 2.98 15.68
CA GLY A 102 -4.33 1.53 15.78
C GLY A 102 -5.51 0.99 14.95
N LEU A 103 -6.06 1.81 14.05
CA LEU A 103 -7.17 1.42 13.18
C LEU A 103 -6.67 0.49 12.08
N VAL A 104 -7.38 -0.61 11.88
CA VAL A 104 -7.12 -1.58 10.82
C VAL A 104 -8.02 -1.27 9.63
N ALA A 105 -7.43 -1.06 8.47
CA ALA A 105 -8.14 -0.82 7.23
C ALA A 105 -8.61 -2.15 6.59
N PRO A 106 -9.78 -2.21 5.94
CA PRO A 106 -10.27 -3.38 5.21
C PRO A 106 -9.56 -3.50 3.85
N VAL A 107 -8.23 -3.67 3.89
CA VAL A 107 -7.36 -3.58 2.70
C VAL A 107 -7.68 -4.62 1.64
N GLU A 108 -8.14 -5.82 2.03
CA GLU A 108 -8.51 -6.86 1.07
C GLU A 108 -9.72 -6.42 0.24
N GLU A 109 -10.77 -5.89 0.88
CA GLU A 109 -11.98 -5.41 0.23
C GLU A 109 -11.70 -4.17 -0.63
N LEU A 110 -10.96 -3.19 -0.10
CA LEU A 110 -10.56 -2.00 -0.84
C LEU A 110 -9.67 -2.33 -2.05
N SER A 111 -8.81 -3.36 -1.93
CA SER A 111 -8.00 -3.80 -3.06
C SER A 111 -8.84 -4.34 -4.22
N VAL A 112 -9.92 -5.05 -3.91
CA VAL A 112 -10.86 -5.55 -4.94
C VAL A 112 -11.52 -4.38 -5.68
N LEU A 113 -12.01 -3.38 -4.95
CA LEU A 113 -12.63 -2.19 -5.55
C LEU A 113 -11.65 -1.43 -6.46
N ALA A 114 -10.43 -1.18 -5.98
CA ALA A 114 -9.40 -0.49 -6.76
C ALA A 114 -9.02 -1.30 -8.01
N LYS A 115 -8.91 -2.62 -7.87
CA LYS A 115 -8.55 -3.49 -9.00
C LYS A 115 -9.63 -3.54 -10.07
N GLN A 116 -10.90 -3.43 -9.72
CA GLN A 116 -12.01 -3.28 -10.68
C GLN A 116 -11.87 -2.02 -11.54
N GLN A 117 -11.17 -1.00 -11.04
CA GLN A 117 -10.82 0.22 -11.80
C GLN A 117 -9.49 0.09 -12.56
N GLY A 118 -8.79 -1.03 -12.44
CA GLY A 118 -7.47 -1.25 -13.05
C GLY A 118 -6.31 -0.64 -12.27
N ALA A 119 -6.52 -0.22 -11.02
CA ALA A 119 -5.48 0.40 -10.21
C ALA A 119 -4.39 -0.60 -9.78
N THR A 120 -3.19 -0.08 -9.58
CA THR A 120 -2.13 -0.79 -8.86
C THR A 120 -2.32 -0.60 -7.35
N VAL A 121 -2.24 -1.68 -6.59
CA VAL A 121 -2.51 -1.69 -5.15
C VAL A 121 -1.24 -1.96 -4.34
N VAL A 122 -0.94 -1.07 -3.41
CA VAL A 122 0.20 -1.13 -2.48
C VAL A 122 -0.32 -1.13 -1.05
N ILE A 123 0.10 -2.10 -0.25
CA ILE A 123 -0.25 -2.18 1.18
C ILE A 123 1.01 -2.01 2.03
N ASP A 124 1.00 -1.03 2.94
CA ASP A 124 2.01 -0.90 3.98
C ASP A 124 1.61 -1.71 5.22
N MET A 125 2.30 -2.81 5.42
CA MET A 125 2.11 -3.71 6.56
C MET A 125 3.23 -3.57 7.60
N ALA A 126 3.96 -2.47 7.63
CA ALA A 126 5.08 -2.29 8.56
C ALA A 126 4.67 -2.43 10.04
N GLN A 127 3.40 -2.19 10.36
CA GLN A 127 2.85 -2.34 11.73
C GLN A 127 2.13 -3.67 11.96
N THR A 128 1.92 -4.49 10.91
CA THR A 128 0.97 -5.62 10.99
C THR A 128 1.51 -6.93 10.45
N ALA A 129 2.60 -6.89 9.67
CA ALA A 129 3.18 -8.09 9.07
C ALA A 129 3.50 -9.15 10.13
N GLY A 130 2.92 -10.35 10.00
CA GLY A 130 3.08 -11.43 10.96
C GLY A 130 2.30 -11.29 12.27
N LEU A 131 1.62 -10.16 12.51
CA LEU A 131 0.81 -9.90 13.72
C LEU A 131 -0.69 -9.94 13.42
N ILE A 132 -1.13 -9.22 12.39
CA ILE A 132 -2.53 -9.19 11.97
C ILE A 132 -2.64 -9.95 10.66
N PRO A 133 -3.51 -10.98 10.58
CA PRO A 133 -3.70 -11.73 9.34
C PRO A 133 -4.12 -10.81 8.20
N CYS A 134 -3.49 -11.00 7.03
CA CYS A 134 -3.87 -10.37 5.78
C CYS A 134 -3.51 -11.33 4.64
N ASN A 135 -4.43 -11.54 3.72
CA ASN A 135 -4.17 -12.37 2.56
C ASN A 135 -3.47 -11.56 1.46
N THR A 136 -2.18 -11.31 1.64
CA THR A 136 -1.39 -10.57 0.65
C THR A 136 -1.13 -11.39 -0.63
N GLY A 137 -1.54 -12.66 -0.67
CA GLY A 137 -1.53 -13.52 -1.85
C GLY A 137 -2.60 -13.18 -2.88
N LEU A 138 -3.61 -12.39 -2.51
CA LEU A 138 -4.66 -11.98 -3.44
C LEU A 138 -4.08 -11.34 -4.71
N GLU A 139 -4.66 -11.67 -5.85
CA GLU A 139 -4.33 -11.10 -7.15
C GLU A 139 -4.63 -9.60 -7.26
N THR A 140 -5.46 -9.09 -6.36
CA THR A 140 -5.81 -7.67 -6.25
C THR A 140 -4.75 -6.82 -5.55
N ILE A 141 -3.78 -7.45 -4.86
CA ILE A 141 -2.68 -6.78 -4.16
C ILE A 141 -1.40 -6.95 -4.98
N ASP A 142 -0.83 -5.85 -5.47
CA ASP A 142 0.38 -5.89 -6.28
C ASP A 142 1.65 -5.85 -5.43
N PHE A 143 1.65 -5.03 -4.36
CA PHE A 143 2.78 -4.86 -3.45
C PHE A 143 2.34 -4.91 -1.99
N ALA A 144 3.10 -5.60 -1.14
CA ALA A 144 2.90 -5.61 0.31
C ALA A 144 4.24 -5.36 1.02
N VAL A 145 4.37 -4.22 1.67
CA VAL A 145 5.59 -3.77 2.35
C VAL A 145 5.63 -4.28 3.78
N PHE A 146 6.78 -4.72 4.27
CA PHE A 146 6.99 -5.17 5.63
C PHE A 146 8.25 -4.57 6.27
N ALA A 147 8.26 -4.45 7.58
CA ALA A 147 9.39 -4.02 8.39
C ALA A 147 9.86 -5.18 9.30
N GLY A 148 11.08 -5.66 9.11
CA GLY A 148 11.58 -6.81 9.86
C GLY A 148 11.79 -6.53 11.35
N HIS A 149 12.21 -5.31 11.72
CA HIS A 149 12.50 -4.92 13.10
C HIS A 149 11.28 -4.51 13.93
N LYS A 150 10.07 -4.54 13.35
CA LYS A 150 8.82 -4.25 14.06
C LYS A 150 8.13 -5.56 14.45
N THR A 151 6.98 -5.84 13.89
CA THR A 151 6.14 -7.00 14.23
C THR A 151 6.73 -8.35 13.87
N LEU A 152 7.76 -8.40 13.00
CA LEU A 152 8.47 -9.64 12.68
C LEU A 152 9.61 -9.97 13.64
N TYR A 153 9.88 -9.09 14.63
CA TYR A 153 10.92 -9.28 15.66
C TYR A 153 12.32 -9.60 15.10
N GLY A 154 12.58 -9.18 13.87
CA GLY A 154 13.88 -9.35 13.21
C GLY A 154 14.86 -8.22 13.55
N PRO A 155 16.11 -8.33 13.11
CA PRO A 155 17.10 -7.27 13.29
C PRO A 155 16.76 -6.02 12.49
N THR A 156 17.31 -4.88 12.91
CA THR A 156 17.28 -3.64 12.10
C THR A 156 18.01 -3.85 10.78
N GLY A 157 17.61 -3.10 9.76
CA GLY A 157 18.23 -3.18 8.43
C GLY A 157 17.69 -4.28 7.53
N ILE A 158 16.68 -5.02 7.97
CA ILE A 158 15.99 -6.03 7.17
C ILE A 158 14.51 -5.68 7.09
N SER A 159 14.09 -5.20 5.94
CA SER A 159 12.72 -4.90 5.56
C SER A 159 12.53 -5.31 4.10
N GLY A 160 11.42 -4.95 3.49
CA GLY A 160 11.23 -5.22 2.08
C GLY A 160 9.76 -5.21 1.68
N PHE A 161 9.51 -5.80 0.54
CA PHE A 161 8.15 -5.97 0.02
C PHE A 161 7.99 -7.27 -0.75
N ALA A 162 6.79 -7.80 -0.69
CA ALA A 162 6.33 -8.84 -1.60
C ALA A 162 5.73 -8.16 -2.83
N MET A 163 6.10 -8.60 -4.03
CA MET A 163 5.55 -8.07 -5.28
C MET A 163 5.00 -9.17 -6.17
N LYS A 164 3.93 -8.87 -6.86
CA LYS A 164 3.36 -9.73 -7.89
C LYS A 164 4.36 -9.90 -9.04
N PRO A 165 4.58 -11.11 -9.59
CA PRO A 165 5.56 -11.32 -10.67
C PRO A 165 5.29 -10.50 -11.93
N THR A 166 4.02 -10.13 -12.16
CA THR A 166 3.58 -9.31 -13.29
C THR A 166 3.61 -7.80 -13.01
N ALA A 167 3.92 -7.38 -11.78
CA ALA A 167 4.04 -5.97 -11.44
C ALA A 167 5.38 -5.42 -11.95
N ASN A 168 5.36 -4.25 -12.57
CA ASN A 168 6.54 -3.57 -13.08
C ASN A 168 6.81 -2.29 -12.29
N LEU A 169 8.07 -2.09 -11.95
CA LEU A 169 8.61 -0.82 -11.45
C LEU A 169 9.62 -0.31 -12.49
N HIS A 170 9.40 0.89 -13.01
CA HIS A 170 10.25 1.53 -14.02
C HIS A 170 11.36 2.37 -13.40
#